data_7113ae05dfb5dbc6723f3d055451b4fc
#
_entry.id   7113ae05dfb5dbc6723f3d055451b4fc
#
_cell.length_a   1.000
_cell.length_b   1.000
_cell.length_c   1.000
_cell.angle_alpha   90.00
_cell.angle_beta   90.00
_cell.angle_gamma   90.00
#
_symmetry.space_group_name_H-M   'P 1'
#
loop_
_entity.id
_entity.type
_entity.pdbx_description
1 polymer ?
#
loop_
_entity_poly.entity_id
_entity_poly.type
_entity_poly.pdbx_seq_one_letter_code
_entity_poly.pdbx_strand_id
1 'polypeptide(L)'
;MWLHFDVMANILCHIRGTKRFKVYPPTDITKLSFLPSASSSTIENPFDPELEPDGVHPMETVLKPGDVLFIPELWPHAAYPLEPCVAVNVFFKSLEHGYSSGKDVYGNKDLAAYEKGRTMIGRISKGFERLPSAARRFYMERLADELANMATDG
;
A
#
# COMPACT_ATOMS: atom_id res chain seq x y z
N MET A 1 3.39 6.17 -14.38
CA MET A 1 2.82 6.57 -13.08
C MET A 1 3.17 5.47 -12.09
N TRP A 2 3.62 5.81 -10.89
CA TRP A 2 4.14 4.88 -9.90
C TRP A 2 3.03 4.05 -9.24
N LEU A 3 3.39 2.88 -8.74
CA LEU A 3 2.52 2.04 -7.91
C LEU A 3 2.48 2.62 -6.48
N HIS A 4 1.29 2.89 -5.96
CA HIS A 4 1.07 3.46 -4.63
C HIS A 4 -0.24 2.97 -4.04
N PHE A 5 -0.45 3.19 -2.75
CA PHE A 5 -1.74 3.05 -2.10
C PHE A 5 -2.12 4.34 -1.36
N ASP A 6 -3.42 4.53 -1.19
CA ASP A 6 -4.01 5.60 -0.38
C ASP A 6 -4.67 5.01 0.86
N VAL A 7 -4.65 5.75 1.98
CA VAL A 7 -5.38 5.37 3.20
C VAL A 7 -6.85 5.79 3.16
N MET A 8 -7.28 6.45 2.10
CA MET A 8 -8.67 6.80 1.82
C MET A 8 -9.17 6.03 0.62
N ALA A 9 -10.45 5.68 0.63
CA ALA A 9 -11.12 5.20 -0.56
C ALA A 9 -11.25 6.31 -1.60
N ASN A 10 -11.29 5.93 -2.87
CA ASN A 10 -11.27 6.85 -3.99
C ASN A 10 -12.30 6.43 -5.04
N ILE A 11 -13.09 7.39 -5.51
CA ILE A 11 -13.92 7.23 -6.72
C ILE A 11 -13.27 8.06 -7.82
N LEU A 12 -12.81 7.38 -8.87
CA LEU A 12 -12.22 8.00 -10.05
C LEU A 12 -13.28 8.04 -11.16
N CYS A 13 -13.69 9.26 -11.55
CA CYS A 13 -14.58 9.50 -12.68
C CYS A 13 -13.74 9.87 -13.91
N HIS A 14 -13.71 9.00 -14.94
CA HIS A 14 -12.92 9.23 -16.13
C HIS A 14 -13.70 10.04 -17.17
N ILE A 15 -13.18 11.24 -17.53
CA ILE A 15 -13.92 12.21 -18.35
C ILE A 15 -13.45 12.21 -19.80
N ARG A 16 -12.12 12.10 -20.02
CA ARG A 16 -11.54 12.18 -21.36
C ARG A 16 -10.29 11.32 -21.50
N GLY A 17 -10.09 10.80 -22.70
CA GLY A 17 -8.95 9.96 -23.05
C GLY A 17 -9.13 8.51 -22.61
N THR A 18 -8.07 7.73 -22.76
CA THR A 18 -8.04 6.31 -22.41
C THR A 18 -6.87 6.04 -21.46
N LYS A 19 -7.14 5.35 -20.35
CA LYS A 19 -6.16 5.11 -19.30
C LYS A 19 -6.19 3.62 -18.89
N ARG A 20 -5.05 2.95 -18.93
CA ARG A 20 -4.86 1.63 -18.34
C ARG A 20 -4.70 1.76 -16.82
N PHE A 21 -5.38 0.91 -16.09
CA PHE A 21 -5.37 0.90 -14.63
C PHE A 21 -5.07 -0.51 -14.12
N LYS A 22 -4.23 -0.60 -13.10
CA LYS A 22 -3.83 -1.85 -12.46
C LYS A 22 -3.95 -1.71 -10.95
N VAL A 23 -4.63 -2.66 -10.31
CA VAL A 23 -4.81 -2.68 -8.86
C VAL A 23 -4.40 -4.05 -8.31
N TYR A 24 -3.97 -4.07 -7.05
CA TYR A 24 -3.58 -5.28 -6.34
C TYR A 24 -4.36 -5.39 -5.04
N PRO A 25 -4.72 -6.59 -4.59
CA PRO A 25 -5.30 -6.75 -3.26
C PRO A 25 -4.29 -6.37 -2.18
N PRO A 26 -4.74 -5.83 -1.02
CA PRO A 26 -3.86 -5.45 0.09
C PRO A 26 -2.97 -6.59 0.60
N THR A 27 -3.40 -7.84 0.45
CA THR A 27 -2.63 -9.04 0.81
C THR A 27 -1.30 -9.18 0.06
N ASP A 28 -1.17 -8.51 -1.08
CA ASP A 28 0.05 -8.56 -1.89
C ASP A 28 1.09 -7.52 -1.47
N ILE A 29 0.78 -6.63 -0.50
CA ILE A 29 1.61 -5.48 -0.11
C ILE A 29 3.06 -5.85 0.19
N THR A 30 3.31 -7.00 0.82
CA THR A 30 4.67 -7.45 1.19
C THR A 30 5.53 -7.86 -0.01
N LYS A 31 4.89 -8.15 -1.16
CA LYS A 31 5.55 -8.55 -2.41
C LYS A 31 5.78 -7.38 -3.36
N LEU A 32 5.08 -6.27 -3.16
CA LEU A 32 5.06 -5.13 -4.06
C LEU A 32 6.15 -4.08 -3.78
N SER A 33 7.22 -4.44 -3.09
CA SER A 33 8.42 -3.62 -2.88
C SER A 33 8.15 -2.24 -2.28
N PHE A 34 7.20 -2.15 -1.35
CA PHE A 34 6.98 -0.95 -0.54
C PHE A 34 8.03 -0.88 0.57
N LEU A 35 8.73 0.25 0.65
CA LEU A 35 9.62 0.50 1.78
C LEU A 35 8.79 0.85 3.02
N PRO A 36 9.29 0.53 4.21
CA PRO A 36 8.63 0.92 5.46
C PRO A 36 8.39 2.44 5.51
N SER A 37 7.17 2.87 5.87
CA SER A 37 6.69 4.27 5.86
C SER A 37 6.59 4.94 4.48
N ALA A 38 6.62 4.16 3.41
CA ALA A 38 6.39 4.69 2.08
C ALA A 38 5.04 4.19 1.54
N SER A 39 4.21 5.09 1.07
CA SER A 39 2.99 4.76 0.34
C SER A 39 3.22 4.47 -1.14
N SER A 40 4.47 4.54 -1.61
CA SER A 40 4.87 4.26 -2.98
C SER A 40 5.84 3.10 -3.06
N SER A 41 5.62 2.22 -4.02
CA SER A 41 6.51 1.10 -4.35
C SER A 41 7.77 1.59 -5.05
N THR A 42 8.83 0.79 -4.96
CA THR A 42 10.06 0.97 -5.73
C THR A 42 10.04 0.29 -7.10
N ILE A 43 8.95 -0.38 -7.47
CA ILE A 43 8.76 -0.95 -8.82
C ILE A 43 8.68 0.20 -9.83
N GLU A 44 9.62 0.27 -10.75
CA GLU A 44 9.75 1.37 -11.70
C GLU A 44 8.59 1.43 -12.70
N ASN A 45 8.20 0.28 -13.23
CA ASN A 45 7.08 0.17 -14.17
C ASN A 45 6.14 -0.99 -13.79
N PRO A 46 5.04 -0.72 -13.08
CA PRO A 46 4.09 -1.75 -12.66
C PRO A 46 3.30 -2.38 -13.82
N PHE A 47 3.43 -1.86 -15.04
CA PHE A 47 2.79 -2.41 -16.25
C PHE A 47 3.73 -3.27 -17.09
N ASP A 48 4.98 -3.41 -16.68
CA ASP A 48 5.95 -4.30 -17.30
C ASP A 48 5.84 -5.70 -16.67
N PRO A 49 5.46 -6.73 -17.44
CA PRO A 49 5.32 -8.08 -16.92
C PRO A 49 6.63 -8.67 -16.37
N GLU A 50 7.79 -8.21 -16.88
CA GLU A 50 9.11 -8.68 -16.42
C GLU A 50 9.47 -8.14 -15.03
N LEU A 51 8.84 -7.02 -14.62
CA LEU A 51 9.04 -6.40 -13.31
C LEU A 51 7.94 -6.77 -12.30
N GLU A 52 6.95 -7.57 -12.71
CA GLU A 52 5.89 -8.01 -11.81
C GLU A 52 6.39 -9.12 -10.88
N PRO A 53 6.26 -8.95 -9.56
CA PRO A 53 6.71 -9.97 -8.61
C PRO A 53 5.90 -11.27 -8.71
N ASP A 54 6.52 -12.39 -8.42
CA ASP A 54 5.83 -13.68 -8.37
C ASP A 54 4.79 -13.74 -7.25
N GLY A 55 3.65 -14.37 -7.56
CA GLY A 55 2.60 -14.67 -6.61
C GLY A 55 1.80 -13.45 -6.15
N VAL A 56 1.78 -12.37 -6.92
CA VAL A 56 0.81 -11.26 -6.80
C VAL A 56 -0.43 -11.53 -7.65
N HIS A 57 -1.53 -10.83 -7.34
CA HIS A 57 -2.84 -11.07 -7.96
C HIS A 57 -3.42 -9.77 -8.56
N PRO A 58 -2.78 -9.20 -9.61
CA PRO A 58 -3.24 -7.95 -10.21
C PRO A 58 -4.58 -8.11 -10.91
N MET A 59 -5.38 -7.04 -10.83
CA MET A 59 -6.53 -6.83 -11.67
C MET A 59 -6.28 -5.61 -12.56
N GLU A 60 -6.57 -5.75 -13.85
CA GLU A 60 -6.36 -4.68 -14.81
C GLU A 60 -7.63 -4.28 -15.53
N THR A 61 -7.74 -3.02 -15.87
CA THR A 61 -8.81 -2.48 -16.69
C THR A 61 -8.32 -1.31 -17.53
N VAL A 62 -9.09 -0.97 -18.57
CA VAL A 62 -8.89 0.22 -19.39
C VAL A 62 -10.10 1.12 -19.24
N LEU A 63 -9.90 2.30 -18.67
CA LEU A 63 -10.94 3.29 -18.46
C LEU A 63 -11.13 4.15 -19.71
N LYS A 64 -12.39 4.35 -20.08
CA LYS A 64 -12.85 5.20 -21.17
C LYS A 64 -13.71 6.35 -20.62
N PRO A 65 -13.96 7.41 -21.40
CA PRO A 65 -14.86 8.49 -20.98
C PRO A 65 -16.23 7.97 -20.51
N GLY A 66 -16.64 8.37 -19.31
CA GLY A 66 -17.88 7.94 -18.66
C GLY A 66 -17.71 6.80 -17.66
N ASP A 67 -16.56 6.12 -17.65
CA ASP A 67 -16.30 5.08 -16.66
C ASP A 67 -16.06 5.67 -15.27
N VAL A 68 -16.52 4.94 -14.26
CA VAL A 68 -16.29 5.23 -12.84
C VAL A 68 -15.61 4.03 -12.21
N LEU A 69 -14.45 4.25 -11.60
CA LEU A 69 -13.70 3.23 -10.88
C LEU A 69 -13.72 3.54 -9.38
N PHE A 70 -14.17 2.58 -8.58
CA PHE A 70 -14.00 2.59 -7.14
C PHE A 70 -12.70 1.89 -6.76
N ILE A 71 -11.88 2.56 -5.96
CA ILE A 71 -10.62 2.03 -5.42
C ILE A 71 -10.77 2.04 -3.89
N PRO A 72 -10.85 0.87 -3.25
CA PRO A 72 -10.91 0.81 -1.80
C PRO A 72 -9.64 1.37 -1.15
N GLU A 73 -9.72 1.73 0.12
CA GLU A 73 -8.56 2.09 0.92
C GLU A 73 -7.52 0.96 0.97
N LEU A 74 -6.25 1.33 1.05
CA LEU A 74 -5.11 0.42 1.14
C LEU A 74 -4.91 -0.53 -0.06
N TRP A 75 -5.63 -0.34 -1.16
CA TRP A 75 -5.42 -1.10 -2.39
C TRP A 75 -4.28 -0.49 -3.21
N PRO A 76 -3.13 -1.18 -3.37
CA PRO A 76 -2.07 -0.71 -4.24
C PRO A 76 -2.54 -0.60 -5.67
N HIS A 77 -2.24 0.52 -6.31
CA HIS A 77 -2.69 0.76 -7.67
C HIS A 77 -1.73 1.65 -8.47
N ALA A 78 -1.79 1.48 -9.77
CA ALA A 78 -1.08 2.30 -10.75
C ALA A 78 -1.97 2.63 -11.94
N ALA A 79 -1.71 3.75 -12.58
CA ALA A 79 -2.42 4.15 -13.78
C ALA A 79 -1.45 4.61 -14.86
N TYR A 80 -1.71 4.22 -16.11
CA TYR A 80 -0.93 4.60 -17.26
C TYR A 80 -1.82 5.22 -18.34
N PRO A 81 -1.68 6.51 -18.66
CA PRO A 81 -2.46 7.15 -19.72
C PRO A 81 -1.97 6.63 -21.08
N LEU A 82 -2.88 6.15 -21.90
CA LEU A 82 -2.60 5.74 -23.30
C LEU A 82 -2.64 6.93 -24.26
N GLU A 83 -3.31 8.02 -23.83
CA GLU A 83 -3.42 9.29 -24.51
C GLU A 83 -3.65 10.41 -23.46
N PRO A 84 -3.67 11.70 -23.82
CA PRO A 84 -3.98 12.76 -22.87
C PRO A 84 -5.35 12.56 -22.21
N CYS A 85 -5.35 12.44 -20.87
CA CYS A 85 -6.52 12.09 -20.09
C CYS A 85 -6.94 13.19 -19.11
N VAL A 86 -8.25 13.24 -18.85
CA VAL A 86 -8.84 14.03 -17.77
C VAL A 86 -9.69 13.09 -16.89
N ALA A 87 -9.47 13.11 -15.59
CA ALA A 87 -10.29 12.42 -14.62
C ALA A 87 -10.45 13.25 -13.36
N VAL A 88 -11.52 13.01 -12.62
CA VAL A 88 -11.78 13.63 -11.29
C VAL A 88 -11.77 12.52 -10.25
N ASN A 89 -11.03 12.73 -9.19
CA ASN A 89 -10.98 11.83 -8.03
C ASN A 89 -11.75 12.44 -6.85
N VAL A 90 -12.55 11.60 -6.20
CA VAL A 90 -13.23 11.96 -4.95
C VAL A 90 -12.73 11.01 -3.87
N PHE A 91 -11.93 11.55 -2.96
CA PHE A 91 -11.41 10.80 -1.81
C PHE A 91 -12.36 10.94 -0.61
N PHE A 92 -12.60 9.84 0.09
CA PHE A 92 -13.40 9.83 1.29
C PHE A 92 -12.92 8.76 2.28
N LYS A 93 -13.21 8.98 3.57
CA LYS A 93 -12.90 8.02 4.62
C LYS A 93 -13.99 6.96 4.64
N SER A 94 -13.63 5.72 4.37
CA SER A 94 -14.53 4.57 4.40
C SER A 94 -14.35 3.70 5.65
N LEU A 95 -13.22 3.82 6.33
CA LEU A 95 -12.96 3.10 7.58
C LEU A 95 -13.88 3.65 8.70
N GLU A 96 -14.76 2.80 9.23
CA GLU A 96 -15.81 3.18 10.18
C GLU A 96 -15.27 3.63 11.54
N HIS A 97 -14.09 3.25 11.95
CA HIS A 97 -13.58 3.48 13.31
C HIS A 97 -12.16 4.02 13.37
N GLY A 98 -12.06 5.22 13.89
CA GLY A 98 -10.94 5.63 14.76
C GLY A 98 -9.56 5.79 14.15
N TYR A 99 -9.38 5.78 12.83
CA TYR A 99 -8.07 6.16 12.36
C TYR A 99 -7.90 7.67 12.28
N SER A 100 -6.84 8.14 12.88
CA SER A 100 -6.37 9.50 12.67
C SER A 100 -5.46 9.51 11.43
N SER A 101 -5.87 10.19 10.39
CA SER A 101 -5.04 10.40 9.19
C SER A 101 -3.84 11.33 9.46
N GLY A 102 -3.55 11.63 10.71
CA GLY A 102 -2.54 12.62 11.05
C GLY A 102 -2.87 14.00 10.44
N LYS A 103 -1.83 14.73 10.04
CA LYS A 103 -1.98 16.03 9.37
C LYS A 103 -2.04 15.90 7.84
N ASP A 104 -2.12 14.69 7.31
CA ASP A 104 -2.15 14.48 5.87
C ASP A 104 -3.58 14.49 5.34
N VAL A 105 -3.94 15.59 4.69
CA VAL A 105 -5.26 15.83 4.12
C VAL A 105 -5.52 14.94 2.90
N TYR A 106 -4.46 14.48 2.24
CA TYR A 106 -4.55 13.74 0.98
C TYR A 106 -4.46 12.21 1.12
N GLY A 107 -4.23 11.70 2.35
CA GLY A 107 -4.15 10.26 2.59
C GLY A 107 -2.92 9.57 2.01
N ASN A 108 -1.86 10.33 1.69
CA ASN A 108 -0.64 9.80 1.09
C ASN A 108 0.38 9.27 2.11
N LYS A 109 0.04 9.29 3.38
CA LYS A 109 0.89 8.79 4.48
C LYS A 109 0.18 7.66 5.19
N ASP A 110 0.99 6.77 5.72
CA ASP A 110 0.51 5.69 6.56
C ASP A 110 -0.29 6.19 7.77
N LEU A 111 -1.12 5.31 8.30
CA LEU A 111 -1.87 5.57 9.53
C LEU A 111 -0.93 5.90 10.68
N ALA A 112 -1.30 6.86 11.52
CA ALA A 112 -0.53 7.23 12.71
C ALA A 112 -0.30 6.01 13.65
N ALA A 113 -1.22 5.06 13.67
CA ALA A 113 -1.08 3.80 14.42
C ALA A 113 0.09 2.95 13.87
N TYR A 114 0.26 2.85 12.56
CA TYR A 114 1.37 2.14 11.92
C TYR A 114 2.72 2.79 12.26
N GLU A 115 2.83 4.10 12.15
CA GLU A 115 4.05 4.84 12.49
C GLU A 115 4.44 4.68 13.97
N LYS A 116 3.44 4.66 14.86
CA LYS A 116 3.65 4.36 16.28
C LYS A 116 4.15 2.93 16.47
N GLY A 117 3.56 1.95 15.79
CA GLY A 117 3.99 0.54 15.81
C GLY A 117 5.44 0.40 15.35
N ARG A 118 5.81 1.03 14.23
CA ARG A 118 7.20 1.04 13.74
C ARG A 118 8.20 1.60 14.75
N THR A 119 7.82 2.67 15.45
CA THR A 119 8.65 3.23 16.52
C THR A 119 8.88 2.20 17.64
N MET A 120 7.86 1.42 17.99
CA MET A 120 7.98 0.35 18.99
C MET A 120 8.91 -0.78 18.51
N ILE A 121 8.79 -1.21 17.25
CA ILE A 121 9.69 -2.19 16.64
C ILE A 121 11.15 -1.71 16.70
N GLY A 122 11.41 -0.45 16.41
CA GLY A 122 12.75 0.14 16.54
C GLY A 122 13.29 0.09 17.99
N ARG A 123 12.44 0.27 19.00
CA ARG A 123 12.83 0.13 20.42
C ARG A 123 13.13 -1.33 20.78
N ILE A 124 12.36 -2.28 20.29
CA ILE A 124 12.61 -3.72 20.47
C ILE A 124 13.96 -4.09 19.87
N SER A 125 14.23 -3.68 18.63
CA SER A 125 15.52 -3.93 17.97
C SER A 125 16.70 -3.41 18.80
N LYS A 126 16.62 -2.19 19.31
CA LYS A 126 17.64 -1.61 20.22
C LYS A 126 17.79 -2.40 21.51
N GLY A 127 16.70 -2.90 22.07
CA GLY A 127 16.74 -3.76 23.27
C GLY A 127 17.57 -5.03 23.08
N PHE A 128 17.64 -5.54 21.87
CA PHE A 128 18.38 -6.76 21.53
C PHE A 128 19.81 -6.52 21.00
N GLU A 129 20.25 -5.28 20.84
CA GLU A 129 21.59 -4.97 20.30
C GLU A 129 22.74 -5.60 21.13
N ARG A 130 22.55 -5.72 22.43
CA ARG A 130 23.55 -6.29 23.36
C ARG A 130 23.58 -7.82 23.38
N LEU A 131 22.62 -8.47 22.76
CA LEU A 131 22.60 -9.94 22.69
C LEU A 131 23.58 -10.45 21.62
N PRO A 132 24.18 -11.65 21.85
CA PRO A 132 24.89 -12.34 20.78
C PRO A 132 24.01 -12.49 19.52
N SER A 133 24.63 -12.44 18.34
CA SER A 133 23.92 -12.41 17.05
C SER A 133 22.90 -13.55 16.89
N ALA A 134 23.25 -14.76 17.31
CA ALA A 134 22.36 -15.92 17.24
C ALA A 134 21.13 -15.78 18.16
N ALA A 135 21.30 -15.29 19.38
CA ALA A 135 20.20 -15.05 20.32
C ALA A 135 19.30 -13.91 19.85
N ARG A 136 19.90 -12.82 19.34
CA ARG A 136 19.16 -11.70 18.75
C ARG A 136 18.28 -12.17 17.60
N ARG A 137 18.86 -12.94 16.66
CA ARG A 137 18.12 -13.48 15.53
C ARG A 137 16.96 -14.36 15.99
N PHE A 138 17.21 -15.28 16.90
CA PHE A 138 16.20 -16.20 17.44
C PHE A 138 14.99 -15.46 18.04
N TYR A 139 15.22 -14.44 18.88
CA TYR A 139 14.12 -13.68 19.49
C TYR A 139 13.41 -12.76 18.49
N MET A 140 14.12 -12.19 17.51
CA MET A 140 13.49 -11.38 16.46
C MET A 140 12.58 -12.23 15.57
N GLU A 141 13.01 -13.44 15.21
CA GLU A 141 12.18 -14.38 14.44
C GLU A 141 10.92 -14.78 15.20
N ARG A 142 11.03 -15.06 16.53
CA ARG A 142 9.86 -15.34 17.36
C ARG A 142 8.87 -14.19 17.44
N LEU A 143 9.35 -12.96 17.62
CA LEU A 143 8.48 -11.78 17.65
C LEU A 143 7.81 -11.52 16.28
N ALA A 144 8.51 -11.78 15.19
CA ALA A 144 7.92 -11.67 13.85
C ALA A 144 6.78 -12.69 13.67
N ASP A 145 6.96 -13.92 14.14
CA ASP A 145 5.93 -14.95 14.12
C ASP A 145 4.71 -14.58 14.98
N GLU A 146 4.94 -14.06 16.19
CA GLU A 146 3.87 -13.58 17.07
C GLU A 146 3.05 -12.46 16.40
N LEU A 147 3.71 -11.49 15.74
CA LEU A 147 3.04 -10.41 14.99
C LEU A 147 2.26 -10.94 13.77
N ALA A 148 2.83 -11.93 13.07
CA ALA A 148 2.15 -12.55 11.92
C ALA A 148 0.87 -13.27 12.36
N ASN A 149 0.92 -14.00 13.49
CA ASN A 149 -0.25 -14.69 14.03
C ASN A 149 -1.34 -13.70 14.47
N MET A 150 -0.99 -12.57 15.12
CA MET A 150 -1.96 -11.52 15.46
C MET A 150 -2.65 -10.91 14.25
N ALA A 151 -1.99 -10.87 13.10
CA ALA A 151 -2.57 -10.34 11.85
C ALA A 151 -3.59 -11.28 11.21
N THR A 152 -3.56 -12.59 11.55
CA THR A 152 -4.50 -13.59 11.03
C THR A 152 -5.75 -13.77 11.91
N ASP A 153 -5.68 -13.36 13.18
CA ASP A 153 -6.77 -13.52 14.16
C ASP A 153 -7.81 -12.38 14.12
N GLY A 154 -7.69 -11.43 13.22
CA GLY A 154 -8.57 -10.27 13.03
C GLY A 154 -9.37 -10.40 11.75
#